data_2b69f7b5c804dba9c022dee6f1d3171a
#
_entry.id   2b69f7b5c804dba9c022dee6f1d3171a
#
_cell.length_a   1.000
_cell.length_b   1.000
_cell.length_c   1.000
_cell.angle_alpha   90.00
_cell.angle_beta   90.00
_cell.angle_gamma   90.00
#
_symmetry.space_group_name_H-M   'P 1'
#
loop_
_entity.id
_entity.type
_entity.pdbx_description
1 polymer ?
#
loop_
_entity_poly.entity_id
_entity_poly.type
_entity_poly.pdbx_seq_one_letter_code
_entity_poly.pdbx_strand_id
1 'polypeptide(L)'
;MDAAMLSVKSLPDVSKIQPFSGSHFKRWQEKIHDALDVLNLAEYLTQKAPDEDTEHFEEEMDKWKKGNKVCRYTILSTLSNELYGVYCSYKSAWEI
;
A
#
# COMPACT_ATOMS: atom_id res chain seq x y z
N MET A 1 -1.24 -23.52 -9.84
CA MET A 1 -0.53 -22.21 -9.85
C MET A 1 0.07 -22.00 -8.47
N ASP A 2 1.33 -21.71 -8.38
CA ASP A 2 1.91 -21.55 -7.07
C ASP A 2 1.70 -20.14 -6.51
N ALA A 3 1.81 -20.03 -5.19
CA ALA A 3 1.55 -18.80 -4.49
C ALA A 3 2.54 -17.68 -4.85
N ALA A 4 3.76 -18.05 -5.19
CA ALA A 4 4.78 -17.05 -5.54
C ALA A 4 4.43 -16.34 -6.83
N MET A 5 3.93 -17.08 -7.83
CA MET A 5 3.49 -16.47 -9.08
C MET A 5 2.28 -15.57 -8.87
N LEU A 6 1.34 -16.00 -8.03
CA LEU A 6 0.20 -15.15 -7.68
C LEU A 6 0.65 -13.88 -6.98
N SER A 7 1.61 -14.02 -6.08
CA SER A 7 2.16 -12.89 -5.35
C SER A 7 2.77 -11.84 -6.30
N VAL A 8 3.56 -12.30 -7.27
CA VAL A 8 4.18 -11.42 -8.27
C VAL A 8 3.11 -10.73 -9.12
N LYS A 9 2.11 -11.52 -9.56
CA LYS A 9 1.02 -10.98 -10.37
C LYS A 9 0.08 -10.06 -9.58
N SER A 10 0.11 -10.18 -8.25
CA SER A 10 -0.75 -9.37 -7.39
C SER A 10 -0.17 -8.02 -7.03
N LEU A 11 1.03 -7.69 -7.51
CA LEU A 11 1.59 -6.36 -7.27
C LEU A 11 0.85 -5.33 -8.12
N PRO A 12 0.51 -4.17 -7.53
CA PRO A 12 -0.16 -3.12 -8.30
C PRO A 12 0.70 -2.60 -9.44
N ASP A 13 0.06 -2.33 -10.57
CA ASP A 13 0.75 -1.72 -11.71
C ASP A 13 0.68 -0.20 -11.56
N VAL A 14 1.80 0.40 -11.22
CA VAL A 14 1.90 1.85 -11.04
C VAL A 14 2.62 2.54 -12.20
N SER A 15 2.95 1.80 -13.25
CA SER A 15 3.75 2.33 -14.36
C SER A 15 3.09 3.51 -15.07
N LYS A 16 1.76 3.60 -15.04
CA LYS A 16 1.02 4.66 -15.71
C LYS A 16 0.62 5.79 -14.78
N ILE A 17 1.01 5.72 -13.52
CA ILE A 17 0.71 6.76 -12.55
C ILE A 17 1.86 7.75 -12.54
N GLN A 18 1.55 9.03 -12.80
CA GLN A 18 2.58 10.06 -12.75
C GLN A 18 3.04 10.25 -11.31
N PRO A 19 4.36 10.40 -11.08
CA PRO A 19 4.85 10.64 -9.73
C PRO A 19 4.19 11.86 -9.09
N PHE A 20 3.73 11.69 -7.87
CA PHE A 20 3.10 12.77 -7.13
C PHE A 20 4.17 13.71 -6.57
N SER A 21 4.05 14.99 -6.91
CA SER A 21 5.01 16.02 -6.47
C SER A 21 4.33 17.15 -5.70
N GLY A 22 3.07 16.97 -5.34
CA GLY A 22 2.30 17.97 -4.61
C GLY A 22 1.12 18.54 -5.36
N SER A 23 1.07 18.34 -6.69
CA SER A 23 -0.03 18.81 -7.52
C SER A 23 -0.98 17.66 -7.86
N HIS A 24 -2.27 17.98 -8.04
CA HIS A 24 -3.28 17.00 -8.43
C HIS A 24 -3.39 15.83 -7.46
N PHE A 25 -3.39 16.14 -6.18
CA PHE A 25 -3.42 15.13 -5.11
C PHE A 25 -4.60 14.17 -5.26
N LYS A 26 -5.80 14.70 -5.52
CA LYS A 26 -7.00 13.87 -5.57
C LYS A 26 -6.92 12.85 -6.71
N ARG A 27 -6.41 13.27 -7.87
CA ARG A 27 -6.25 12.36 -9.00
C ARG A 27 -5.25 11.24 -8.67
N TRP A 28 -4.14 11.60 -8.06
CA TRP A 28 -3.14 10.62 -7.63
C TRP A 28 -3.74 9.66 -6.60
N GLN A 29 -4.45 10.20 -5.62
CA GLN A 29 -5.07 9.40 -4.57
C GLN A 29 -6.07 8.38 -5.15
N GLU A 30 -6.90 8.81 -6.09
CA GLU A 30 -7.87 7.92 -6.73
C GLU A 30 -7.18 6.81 -7.51
N LYS A 31 -6.11 7.12 -8.21
CA LYS A 31 -5.37 6.11 -8.97
C LYS A 31 -4.71 5.08 -8.06
N ILE A 32 -4.16 5.52 -6.95
CA ILE A 32 -3.58 4.61 -5.95
C ILE A 32 -4.67 3.72 -5.38
N HIS A 33 -5.80 4.31 -4.99
CA HIS A 33 -6.91 3.56 -4.44
C HIS A 33 -7.39 2.49 -5.44
N ASP A 34 -7.59 2.88 -6.68
CA ASP A 34 -8.08 1.96 -7.70
C ASP A 34 -7.10 0.81 -7.96
N ALA A 35 -5.81 1.12 -8.03
CA ALA A 35 -4.78 0.10 -8.24
C ALA A 35 -4.77 -0.94 -7.12
N LEU A 36 -5.01 -0.52 -5.90
CA LEU A 36 -5.04 -1.41 -4.74
C LEU A 36 -6.40 -2.11 -4.61
N ASP A 37 -7.49 -1.43 -4.95
CA ASP A 37 -8.82 -1.99 -4.84
C ASP A 37 -9.01 -3.19 -5.77
N VAL A 38 -8.44 -3.14 -6.96
CA VAL A 38 -8.47 -4.26 -7.91
C VAL A 38 -7.89 -5.54 -7.28
N LEU A 39 -6.95 -5.39 -6.35
CA LEU A 39 -6.32 -6.50 -5.66
C LEU A 39 -6.92 -6.76 -4.27
N ASN A 40 -8.01 -6.08 -3.93
CA ASN A 40 -8.65 -6.15 -2.61
C ASN A 40 -7.72 -5.72 -1.47
N LEU A 41 -6.87 -4.74 -1.73
CA LEU A 41 -5.90 -4.26 -0.76
C LEU A 41 -6.16 -2.82 -0.31
N ALA A 42 -7.19 -2.16 -0.86
CA ALA A 42 -7.44 -0.76 -0.53
C ALA A 42 -7.74 -0.52 0.96
N GLU A 43 -8.29 -1.53 1.65
CA GLU A 43 -8.60 -1.41 3.08
C GLU A 43 -7.35 -1.11 3.93
N TYR A 44 -6.20 -1.57 3.49
CA TYR A 44 -4.95 -1.36 4.24
C TYR A 44 -4.43 0.08 4.16
N LEU A 45 -5.02 0.90 3.32
CA LEU A 45 -4.67 2.32 3.27
C LEU A 45 -5.11 3.06 4.53
N THR A 46 -6.13 2.56 5.21
CA THR A 46 -6.67 3.20 6.41
C THR A 46 -6.66 2.29 7.63
N GLN A 47 -6.33 1.02 7.45
CA GLN A 47 -6.38 0.05 8.54
C GLN A 47 -5.08 0.04 9.34
N LYS A 48 -5.20 0.23 10.64
CA LYS A 48 -4.06 0.13 11.55
C LYS A 48 -3.77 -1.33 11.89
N ALA A 49 -2.57 -1.58 12.42
CA ALA A 49 -2.19 -2.91 12.86
C ALA A 49 -3.18 -3.43 13.92
N PRO A 50 -3.48 -4.75 13.93
CA PRO A 50 -4.35 -5.33 14.94
C PRO A 50 -3.78 -5.18 16.35
N ASP A 51 -4.68 -5.04 17.34
CA ASP A 51 -4.28 -5.04 18.74
C ASP A 51 -3.92 -6.44 19.20
N GLU A 52 -3.03 -6.53 20.20
CA GLU A 52 -2.60 -7.82 20.75
C GLU A 52 -3.77 -8.61 21.37
N ASP A 53 -4.83 -7.93 21.79
CA ASP A 53 -6.02 -8.55 22.35
C ASP A 53 -6.97 -9.12 21.29
N THR A 54 -6.69 -8.90 20.02
CA THR A 54 -7.53 -9.37 18.93
C THR A 54 -7.50 -10.89 18.86
N GLU A 55 -8.69 -11.51 18.71
CA GLU A 55 -8.77 -12.94 18.46
C GLU A 55 -8.03 -13.27 17.18
N HIS A 56 -7.24 -14.35 17.19
CA HIS A 56 -6.38 -14.74 16.06
C HIS A 56 -5.38 -13.66 15.69
N PHE A 57 -4.83 -12.99 16.70
CA PHE A 57 -3.91 -11.89 16.50
C PHE A 57 -2.75 -12.22 15.55
N GLU A 58 -2.15 -13.40 15.69
CA GLU A 58 -1.00 -13.77 14.84
C GLU A 58 -1.38 -13.86 13.38
N GLU A 59 -2.53 -14.44 13.06
CA GLU A 59 -3.01 -14.54 11.69
C GLU A 59 -3.37 -13.18 11.12
N GLU A 60 -4.06 -12.36 11.92
CA GLU A 60 -4.46 -11.03 11.48
C GLU A 60 -3.26 -10.12 11.30
N MET A 61 -2.27 -10.22 12.19
CA MET A 61 -1.05 -9.44 12.07
C MET A 61 -0.27 -9.81 10.80
N ASP A 62 -0.20 -11.10 10.49
CA ASP A 62 0.48 -11.55 9.28
C ASP A 62 -0.19 -11.01 8.03
N LYS A 63 -1.51 -11.06 7.96
CA LYS A 63 -2.28 -10.50 6.86
C LYS A 63 -2.06 -8.99 6.74
N TRP A 64 -2.11 -8.30 7.89
CA TRP A 64 -1.93 -6.87 7.91
C TRP A 64 -0.53 -6.47 7.41
N LYS A 65 0.50 -7.18 7.86
CA LYS A 65 1.88 -6.90 7.42
C LYS A 65 2.03 -7.04 5.92
N LYS A 66 1.45 -8.08 5.35
CA LYS A 66 1.52 -8.30 3.90
C LYS A 66 0.78 -7.22 3.13
N GLY A 67 -0.44 -6.90 3.55
CA GLY A 67 -1.23 -5.85 2.92
C GLY A 67 -0.58 -4.49 3.06
N ASN A 68 -0.09 -4.16 4.25
CA ASN A 68 0.60 -2.91 4.49
C ASN A 68 1.85 -2.77 3.63
N LYS A 69 2.60 -3.84 3.48
CA LYS A 69 3.83 -3.83 2.68
C LYS A 69 3.53 -3.47 1.22
N VAL A 70 2.50 -4.09 0.64
CA VAL A 70 2.12 -3.81 -0.75
C VAL A 70 1.59 -2.39 -0.88
N CYS A 71 0.74 -1.95 0.03
CA CYS A 71 0.20 -0.59 0.00
C CYS A 71 1.30 0.45 0.14
N ARG A 72 2.21 0.23 1.08
CA ARG A 72 3.34 1.13 1.30
C ARG A 72 4.22 1.20 0.06
N TYR A 73 4.54 0.05 -0.53
CA TYR A 73 5.31 -0.01 -1.78
C TYR A 73 4.63 0.80 -2.89
N THR A 74 3.32 0.61 -3.05
CA THR A 74 2.55 1.27 -4.09
C THR A 74 2.60 2.79 -3.93
N ILE A 75 2.36 3.27 -2.71
CA ILE A 75 2.38 4.71 -2.45
C ILE A 75 3.78 5.28 -2.70
N LEU A 76 4.80 4.68 -2.11
CA LEU A 76 6.16 5.20 -2.22
C LEU A 76 6.68 5.17 -3.65
N SER A 77 6.28 4.16 -4.44
CA SER A 77 6.70 4.04 -5.83
C SER A 77 6.14 5.15 -6.72
N THR A 78 5.08 5.82 -6.28
CA THR A 78 4.44 6.88 -7.06
C THR A 78 4.77 8.28 -6.58
N LEU A 79 5.65 8.42 -5.58
CA LEU A 79 6.07 9.72 -5.09
C LEU A 79 7.28 10.23 -5.87
N SER A 80 7.38 11.56 -5.96
CA SER A 80 8.60 12.17 -6.47
C SER A 80 9.76 11.87 -5.54
N ASN A 81 10.99 12.06 -6.01
CA ASN A 81 12.17 11.77 -5.19
C ASN A 81 12.18 12.58 -3.89
N GLU A 82 11.75 13.83 -3.94
CA GLU A 82 11.71 14.69 -2.75
C GLU A 82 10.71 14.17 -1.72
N LEU A 83 9.52 13.80 -2.17
CA LEU A 83 8.49 13.28 -1.26
C LEU A 83 8.84 11.87 -0.77
N TYR A 84 9.48 11.07 -1.60
CA TYR A 84 9.97 9.78 -1.16
C TYR A 84 10.89 9.92 0.05
N GLY A 85 11.81 10.89 -0.02
CA GLY A 85 12.74 11.14 1.08
C GLY A 85 12.04 11.49 2.38
N VAL A 86 10.89 12.20 2.29
CA VAL A 86 10.11 12.56 3.47
C VAL A 86 9.37 11.36 4.07
N TYR A 87 8.78 10.52 3.24
CA TYR A 87 7.84 9.49 3.72
C TYR A 87 8.41 8.08 3.78
N CYS A 88 9.59 7.83 3.26
CA CYS A 88 10.12 6.47 3.22
C CYS A 88 10.39 5.87 4.61
N SER A 89 10.51 6.70 5.64
CA SER A 89 10.71 6.22 7.01
C SER A 89 9.42 5.78 7.69
N TYR A 90 8.26 6.13 7.14
CA TYR A 90 6.98 5.75 7.72
C TYR A 90 6.74 4.26 7.47
N LYS A 91 6.35 3.54 8.50
CA LYS A 91 6.24 2.08 8.45
C LYS A 91 4.87 1.57 8.04
N SER A 92 3.85 2.40 8.16
CA SER A 92 2.47 2.02 7.84
C SER A 92 1.93 2.86 6.71
N ALA A 93 1.22 2.21 5.78
CA ALA A 93 0.62 2.91 4.64
C ALA A 93 -0.35 4.00 5.08
N TRP A 94 -1.10 3.75 6.17
CA TRP A 94 -2.09 4.71 6.64
C TRP A 94 -1.46 6.00 7.19
N GLU A 95 -0.16 5.99 7.51
CA GLU A 95 0.55 7.18 7.98
C GLU A 95 1.00 8.08 6.83
N ILE A 96 1.10 7.54 5.65
CA ILE A 96 1.54 8.28 4.48
C ILE A 96 0.34 8.97 3.83
#